data_9e2254d1787237f68dec5c4b30197b88
#
_entry.id   9e2254d1787237f68dec5c4b30197b88
#
_cell.length_a   1.000
_cell.length_b   1.000
_cell.length_c   1.000
_cell.angle_alpha   90.00
_cell.angle_beta   90.00
_cell.angle_gamma   90.00
#
_symmetry.space_group_name_H-M   'P 1'
#
loop_
_entity.id
_entity.type
_entity.pdbx_description
1 polymer ?
#
loop_
_entity_poly.entity_id
_entity_poly.type
_entity_poly.pdbx_seq_one_letter_code
_entity_poly.pdbx_strand_id
1 'polypeptide(L)'
;MTTRHLTITDIASTGAGIAYEDGLRVFVPGALPGDEVTAEVDPPARGTRSSVAQYVKITRKSPWWAASPCPAHVARPACGGCALGSLTPEGQAAVKRGLLERALAESGVEAPEPLPLVEAPHDAEAFTQGFRNKAVLYPGVDPEGRWYFAMYAQGSHFPVPESCFCPQTPEWMAKAAETAARMLSLSDLSPWNESHREGDVRTIVMRDGVDSEKPQRLFTLCVHGETPEVRIFVGKLAKKLMEEGITSVFLNLHPTPGNAVLGRHSLHVAGTDGIETTIGGLRFAVRPETFLQVNPGQTERLYAMALEWVAPEKDEVLLDLYCGVGTMTLLAARTCAKAVGVDIVAASIERAKLNAKRNGIENAVFHAGAVEDELPRLIASGIRPAAAILDPAFKGLEETVPAMLTALPLTRFVYVSCNPKTFARDAAKFIELGWRIERLAPADLFPGAPHVETVA
;
A
#
# COMPACT_ATOMS: atom_id res chain seq x y z
N MET A 1 6.45 35.19 -9.42
CA MET A 1 5.49 34.81 -8.37
C MET A 1 4.43 35.88 -8.27
N THR A 2 3.20 35.46 -7.98
CA THR A 2 2.05 36.36 -7.81
C THR A 2 1.32 35.95 -6.55
N THR A 3 1.01 36.91 -5.66
CA THR A 3 0.22 36.63 -4.45
C THR A 3 -1.21 36.27 -4.86
N ARG A 4 -1.72 35.14 -4.38
CA ARG A 4 -3.07 34.64 -4.63
C ARG A 4 -3.77 34.23 -3.36
N HIS A 5 -5.10 34.35 -3.35
CA HIS A 5 -5.98 33.82 -2.32
C HIS A 5 -6.64 32.56 -2.90
N LEU A 6 -6.37 31.40 -2.32
CA LEU A 6 -6.78 30.12 -2.87
C LEU A 6 -7.64 29.36 -1.86
N THR A 7 -8.66 28.69 -2.35
CA THR A 7 -9.42 27.67 -1.60
C THR A 7 -8.95 26.29 -2.04
N ILE A 8 -8.53 25.47 -1.09
CA ILE A 8 -8.07 24.12 -1.35
C ILE A 8 -9.28 23.20 -1.49
N THR A 9 -9.45 22.62 -2.65
CA THR A 9 -10.60 21.76 -2.97
C THR A 9 -10.22 20.29 -3.14
N ASP A 10 -8.91 20.01 -3.26
CA ASP A 10 -8.42 18.64 -3.53
C ASP A 10 -7.06 18.39 -2.88
N ILE A 11 -6.56 17.16 -3.02
CA ILE A 11 -5.23 16.77 -2.56
C ILE A 11 -4.53 15.91 -3.62
N ALA A 12 -3.23 16.15 -3.79
CA ALA A 12 -2.39 15.31 -4.63
C ALA A 12 -2.00 14.01 -3.90
N SER A 13 -1.60 12.99 -4.64
CA SER A 13 -0.99 11.77 -4.07
C SER A 13 0.27 12.06 -3.26
N THR A 14 0.94 13.17 -3.55
CA THR A 14 2.07 13.68 -2.77
C THR A 14 1.65 14.32 -1.45
N GLY A 15 0.35 14.49 -1.17
CA GLY A 15 -0.18 15.16 0.01
C GLY A 15 -0.17 16.69 -0.06
N ALA A 16 0.19 17.29 -1.19
CA ALA A 16 0.00 18.73 -1.39
C ALA A 16 -1.48 19.03 -1.67
N GLY A 17 -2.05 20.03 -1.01
CA GLY A 17 -3.38 20.54 -1.35
C GLY A 17 -3.43 21.02 -2.80
N ILE A 18 -4.58 20.99 -3.42
CA ILE A 18 -4.78 21.49 -4.78
C ILE A 18 -5.88 22.54 -4.78
N ALA A 19 -5.59 23.69 -5.40
CA ALA A 19 -6.58 24.70 -5.77
C ALA A 19 -6.68 24.80 -7.29
N TYR A 20 -7.88 25.11 -7.77
CA TYR A 20 -8.14 25.39 -9.19
C TYR A 20 -8.54 26.85 -9.35
N GLU A 21 -7.84 27.60 -10.17
CA GLU A 21 -8.10 29.00 -10.44
C GLU A 21 -7.83 29.32 -11.92
N ASP A 22 -8.80 29.88 -12.63
CA ASP A 22 -8.71 30.23 -14.05
C ASP A 22 -8.17 29.10 -14.96
N GLY A 23 -8.52 27.86 -14.66
CA GLY A 23 -8.03 26.67 -15.37
C GLY A 23 -6.59 26.29 -15.04
N LEU A 24 -5.96 26.95 -14.08
CA LEU A 24 -4.66 26.61 -13.51
C LEU A 24 -4.85 25.72 -12.30
N ARG A 25 -4.14 24.60 -12.23
CA ARG A 25 -4.04 23.73 -11.05
C ARG A 25 -2.82 24.15 -10.21
N VAL A 26 -3.07 24.61 -8.98
CA VAL A 26 -2.02 25.07 -8.08
C VAL A 26 -1.82 24.04 -6.96
N PHE A 27 -0.62 23.48 -6.88
CA PHE A 27 -0.21 22.62 -5.77
C PHE A 27 0.24 23.48 -4.59
N VAL A 28 -0.36 23.24 -3.42
CA VAL A 28 -0.15 24.04 -2.22
C VAL A 28 0.37 23.14 -1.10
N PRO A 29 1.70 23.06 -0.90
CA PRO A 29 2.30 22.22 0.14
C PRO A 29 1.80 22.58 1.53
N GLY A 30 1.45 21.57 2.33
CA GLY A 30 1.04 21.72 3.73
C GLY A 30 -0.38 22.27 3.95
N ALA A 31 -1.15 22.49 2.87
CA ALA A 31 -2.55 22.86 2.97
C ALA A 31 -3.47 21.65 2.75
N LEU A 32 -4.64 21.66 3.37
CA LEU A 32 -5.63 20.58 3.37
C LEU A 32 -6.91 20.99 2.63
N PRO A 33 -7.66 20.06 2.05
CA PRO A 33 -8.96 20.37 1.48
C PRO A 33 -9.88 21.08 2.49
N GLY A 34 -10.48 22.20 2.05
CA GLY A 34 -11.26 23.10 2.87
C GLY A 34 -10.47 24.26 3.51
N ASP A 35 -9.14 24.27 3.42
CA ASP A 35 -8.34 25.43 3.84
C ASP A 35 -8.51 26.60 2.86
N GLU A 36 -8.49 27.84 3.40
CA GLU A 36 -8.23 29.03 2.64
C GLU A 36 -6.81 29.52 2.91
N VAL A 37 -6.09 29.85 1.86
CA VAL A 37 -4.67 30.22 1.96
C VAL A 37 -4.38 31.49 1.18
N THR A 38 -3.37 32.24 1.65
CA THR A 38 -2.66 33.25 0.84
C THR A 38 -1.28 32.69 0.54
N ALA A 39 -0.89 32.66 -0.73
CA ALA A 39 0.36 32.09 -1.16
C ALA A 39 0.97 32.84 -2.35
N GLU A 40 2.29 32.79 -2.48
CA GLU A 40 3.01 33.20 -3.68
C GLU A 40 2.99 32.04 -4.69
N VAL A 41 2.39 32.24 -5.85
CA VAL A 41 2.27 31.21 -6.88
C VAL A 41 3.27 31.45 -7.98
N ASP A 42 4.07 30.44 -8.28
CA ASP A 42 5.01 30.47 -9.40
C ASP A 42 4.26 30.55 -10.74
N PRO A 43 4.83 31.15 -11.78
CA PRO A 43 4.26 31.03 -13.11
C PRO A 43 4.23 29.55 -13.53
N PRO A 44 3.19 29.11 -14.28
CA PRO A 44 3.13 27.74 -14.75
C PRO A 44 4.35 27.39 -15.61
N ALA A 45 4.84 26.17 -15.48
CA ALA A 45 5.90 25.67 -16.35
C ALA A 45 5.42 25.69 -17.82
N ARG A 46 6.34 25.98 -18.74
CA ARG A 46 6.02 26.12 -20.17
C ARG A 46 5.27 24.89 -20.70
N GLY A 47 4.09 25.11 -21.28
CA GLY A 47 3.27 24.05 -21.83
C GLY A 47 2.43 23.29 -20.81
N THR A 48 2.38 23.73 -19.54
CA THR A 48 1.54 23.12 -18.50
C THR A 48 0.46 24.08 -17.99
N ARG A 49 -0.61 23.51 -17.41
CA ARG A 49 -1.61 24.27 -16.65
C ARG A 49 -1.50 23.95 -15.15
N SER A 50 -0.28 23.82 -14.66
CA SER A 50 -0.03 23.55 -13.24
C SER A 50 1.11 24.41 -12.71
N SER A 51 1.02 24.76 -11.44
CA SER A 51 1.99 25.57 -10.72
C SER A 51 2.13 25.08 -9.28
N VAL A 52 3.11 25.61 -8.56
CA VAL A 52 3.37 25.32 -7.14
C VAL A 52 3.31 26.63 -6.36
N ALA A 53 2.66 26.58 -5.21
CA ALA A 53 2.61 27.70 -4.27
C ALA A 53 3.81 27.64 -3.32
N GLN A 54 4.37 28.81 -3.07
CA GLN A 54 5.44 29.07 -2.11
C GLN A 54 4.92 29.97 -0.99
N TYR A 55 5.63 30.04 0.14
CA TYR A 55 5.28 30.94 1.26
C TYR A 55 3.80 30.93 1.65
N VAL A 56 3.27 29.71 1.84
CA VAL A 56 1.84 29.48 2.11
C VAL A 56 1.49 29.95 3.52
N LYS A 57 0.47 30.80 3.63
CA LYS A 57 -0.16 31.18 4.90
C LYS A 57 -1.61 30.73 4.90
N ILE A 58 -1.97 29.82 5.81
CA ILE A 58 -3.36 29.41 6.03
C ILE A 58 -4.09 30.56 6.71
N THR A 59 -5.11 31.10 6.04
CA THR A 59 -5.94 32.21 6.55
C THR A 59 -7.18 31.71 7.26
N ARG A 60 -7.72 30.59 6.82
CA ARG A 60 -8.81 29.85 7.46
C ARG A 60 -8.56 28.36 7.33
N LYS A 61 -8.64 27.63 8.45
CA LYS A 61 -8.51 26.16 8.45
C LYS A 61 -9.76 25.51 7.91
N SER A 62 -9.59 24.33 7.33
CA SER A 62 -10.66 23.42 6.93
C SER A 62 -11.70 23.26 8.04
N PRO A 63 -13.01 23.19 7.74
CA PRO A 63 -14.04 22.88 8.73
C PRO A 63 -13.85 21.50 9.36
N TRP A 64 -13.10 20.60 8.69
CA TRP A 64 -12.75 19.28 9.19
C TRP A 64 -11.41 19.23 9.91
N TRP A 65 -10.79 20.37 10.17
CA TRP A 65 -9.49 20.40 10.82
C TRP A 65 -9.55 19.83 12.25
N ALA A 66 -8.61 18.93 12.57
CA ALA A 66 -8.38 18.38 13.89
C ALA A 66 -6.87 18.34 14.20
N ALA A 67 -6.50 18.48 15.47
CA ALA A 67 -5.11 18.33 15.86
C ALA A 67 -4.69 16.86 15.66
N SER A 68 -3.59 16.64 14.95
CA SER A 68 -3.05 15.29 14.81
C SER A 68 -2.46 14.80 16.14
N PRO A 69 -2.75 13.56 16.58
CA PRO A 69 -2.12 12.99 17.77
C PRO A 69 -0.67 12.54 17.52
N CYS A 70 -0.22 12.55 16.26
CA CYS A 70 1.10 12.06 15.87
C CYS A 70 2.15 13.19 15.90
N PRO A 71 3.21 13.10 16.72
CA PRO A 71 4.24 14.13 16.80
C PRO A 71 5.01 14.29 15.49
N ALA A 72 5.21 13.21 14.72
CA ALA A 72 5.89 13.26 13.44
C ALA A 72 5.08 13.99 12.34
N HIS A 73 3.76 14.09 12.50
CA HIS A 73 2.92 14.84 11.55
C HIS A 73 3.09 16.35 11.71
N VAL A 74 3.36 16.82 12.94
CA VAL A 74 3.57 18.24 13.24
C VAL A 74 5.04 18.66 13.25
N ALA A 75 5.97 17.71 13.09
CA ALA A 75 7.40 17.94 12.98
C ALA A 75 7.76 18.82 11.76
N ARG A 76 8.97 19.33 11.73
CA ARG A 76 9.49 20.11 10.60
C ARG A 76 10.91 19.62 10.24
N PRO A 77 11.08 18.90 9.13
CA PRO A 77 10.06 18.50 8.13
C PRO A 77 9.08 17.44 8.68
N ALA A 78 7.84 17.45 8.21
CA ALA A 78 6.82 16.49 8.61
C ALA A 78 7.04 15.11 7.97
N CYS A 79 6.64 14.05 8.69
CA CYS A 79 6.58 12.70 8.14
C CYS A 79 5.61 12.64 6.95
N GLY A 80 6.01 11.95 5.87
CA GLY A 80 5.22 11.82 4.64
C GLY A 80 4.09 10.78 4.69
N GLY A 81 3.89 10.08 5.82
CA GLY A 81 2.97 8.94 5.87
C GLY A 81 1.49 9.29 5.93
N CYS A 82 1.12 10.44 6.53
CA CYS A 82 -0.27 10.78 6.87
C CYS A 82 -0.65 12.20 6.44
N ALA A 83 -0.72 12.46 5.14
CA ALA A 83 -1.01 13.82 4.63
C ALA A 83 -2.38 14.38 5.09
N LEU A 84 -3.36 13.52 5.39
CA LEU A 84 -4.67 13.89 5.91
C LEU A 84 -4.75 13.82 7.45
N GLY A 85 -3.61 13.64 8.14
CA GLY A 85 -3.57 13.41 9.60
C GLY A 85 -4.08 14.56 10.47
N SER A 86 -4.32 15.74 9.90
CA SER A 86 -4.96 16.89 10.58
C SER A 86 -6.41 17.12 10.11
N LEU A 87 -7.07 16.10 9.55
CA LEU A 87 -8.52 16.11 9.30
C LEU A 87 -9.22 15.12 10.23
N THR A 88 -10.46 15.46 10.61
CA THR A 88 -11.36 14.51 11.27
C THR A 88 -11.62 13.28 10.38
N PRO A 89 -12.08 12.13 10.94
CA PRO A 89 -12.46 10.96 10.15
C PRO A 89 -13.45 11.30 9.03
N GLU A 90 -14.48 12.10 9.31
CA GLU A 90 -15.47 12.55 8.34
C GLU A 90 -14.82 13.37 7.21
N GLY A 91 -13.87 14.24 7.56
CA GLY A 91 -13.11 15.02 6.58
C GLY A 91 -12.22 14.14 5.69
N GLN A 92 -11.57 13.13 6.26
CA GLN A 92 -10.80 12.14 5.49
C GLN A 92 -11.70 11.34 4.54
N ALA A 93 -12.87 10.91 5.03
CA ALA A 93 -13.87 10.19 4.23
C ALA A 93 -14.37 11.04 3.06
N ALA A 94 -14.73 12.31 3.31
CA ALA A 94 -15.18 13.24 2.29
C ALA A 94 -14.10 13.47 1.21
N VAL A 95 -12.84 13.64 1.60
CA VAL A 95 -11.72 13.80 0.68
C VAL A 95 -11.53 12.56 -0.19
N LYS A 96 -11.53 11.36 0.40
CA LYS A 96 -11.34 10.10 -0.33
C LYS A 96 -12.48 9.81 -1.31
N ARG A 97 -13.72 10.05 -0.88
CA ARG A 97 -14.89 9.97 -1.77
C ARG A 97 -14.76 10.95 -2.93
N GLY A 98 -14.41 12.21 -2.66
CA GLY A 98 -14.21 13.24 -3.67
C GLY A 98 -13.10 12.93 -4.67
N LEU A 99 -12.05 12.22 -4.27
CA LEU A 99 -11.00 11.74 -5.18
C LEU A 99 -11.54 10.75 -6.20
N LEU A 100 -12.39 9.81 -5.78
CA LEU A 100 -13.03 8.83 -6.66
C LEU A 100 -14.04 9.49 -7.60
N GLU A 101 -14.95 10.28 -7.06
CA GLU A 101 -16.01 10.99 -7.83
C GLU A 101 -15.39 11.88 -8.93
N ARG A 102 -14.34 12.62 -8.59
CA ARG A 102 -13.63 13.45 -9.55
C ARG A 102 -12.93 12.65 -10.63
N ALA A 103 -12.26 11.55 -10.28
CA ALA A 103 -11.61 10.70 -11.26
C ALA A 103 -12.61 10.13 -12.29
N LEU A 104 -13.80 9.73 -11.83
CA LEU A 104 -14.89 9.27 -12.71
C LEU A 104 -15.40 10.40 -13.61
N ALA A 105 -15.65 11.59 -13.04
CA ALA A 105 -16.10 12.75 -13.80
C ALA A 105 -15.08 13.20 -14.86
N GLU A 106 -13.79 13.26 -14.52
CA GLU A 106 -12.70 13.60 -15.45
C GLU A 106 -12.58 12.59 -16.61
N SER A 107 -12.94 11.34 -16.38
CA SER A 107 -12.92 10.27 -17.39
C SER A 107 -14.27 10.08 -18.12
N GLY A 108 -15.28 10.90 -17.82
CA GLY A 108 -16.61 10.79 -18.43
C GLY A 108 -17.36 9.50 -18.09
N VAL A 109 -17.04 8.89 -16.96
CA VAL A 109 -17.63 7.62 -16.52
C VAL A 109 -18.92 7.90 -15.74
N GLU A 110 -20.04 7.41 -16.27
CA GLU A 110 -21.30 7.33 -15.52
C GLU A 110 -21.26 6.11 -14.59
N ALA A 111 -21.42 6.35 -13.31
CA ALA A 111 -21.44 5.32 -12.28
C ALA A 111 -22.63 5.56 -11.34
N PRO A 112 -23.15 4.51 -10.66
CA PRO A 112 -24.10 4.69 -9.57
C PRO A 112 -23.49 5.56 -8.46
N GLU A 113 -24.34 6.15 -7.63
CA GLU A 113 -23.85 6.85 -6.46
C GLU A 113 -22.98 5.89 -5.61
N PRO A 114 -21.75 6.28 -5.26
CA PRO A 114 -20.90 5.44 -4.46
C PRO A 114 -21.54 5.11 -3.10
N LEU A 115 -21.47 3.86 -2.70
CA LEU A 115 -21.83 3.47 -1.34
C LEU A 115 -21.01 4.29 -0.32
N PRO A 116 -21.46 4.39 0.93
CA PRO A 116 -20.65 5.00 1.98
C PRO A 116 -19.23 4.39 2.01
N LEU A 117 -18.23 5.22 2.29
CA LEU A 117 -16.86 4.74 2.44
C LEU A 117 -16.85 3.59 3.45
N VAL A 118 -16.25 2.46 3.04
CA VAL A 118 -15.95 1.37 3.99
C VAL A 118 -14.85 1.85 4.92
N GLU A 119 -15.26 2.46 6.00
CA GLU A 119 -14.37 3.10 6.96
C GLU A 119 -13.58 2.06 7.75
N ALA A 120 -12.29 2.32 7.93
CA ALA A 120 -11.58 1.68 9.03
C ALA A 120 -12.25 2.08 10.35
N PRO A 121 -12.22 1.25 11.41
CA PRO A 121 -12.73 1.67 12.72
C PRO A 121 -12.05 2.98 13.13
N HIS A 122 -12.83 4.06 13.21
CA HIS A 122 -12.34 5.42 13.46
C HIS A 122 -12.76 5.93 14.84
N ASP A 123 -12.66 5.12 15.87
CA ASP A 123 -12.47 5.73 17.16
C ASP A 123 -11.07 6.36 17.21
N ALA A 124 -10.90 7.45 17.90
CA ALA A 124 -9.60 8.12 18.02
C ALA A 124 -8.51 7.16 18.57
N GLU A 125 -8.91 6.10 19.24
CA GLU A 125 -8.07 5.01 19.69
C GLU A 125 -7.62 4.10 18.54
N ALA A 126 -8.49 3.75 17.57
CA ALA A 126 -8.13 2.88 16.45
C ALA A 126 -7.11 3.50 15.51
N PHE A 127 -7.08 4.83 15.35
CA PHE A 127 -6.02 5.51 14.59
C PHE A 127 -4.63 5.36 15.24
N THR A 128 -4.59 5.13 16.55
CA THR A 128 -3.38 5.01 17.37
C THR A 128 -3.05 3.58 17.80
N GLN A 129 -3.88 2.60 17.47
CA GLN A 129 -3.78 1.22 17.98
C GLN A 129 -2.98 0.25 17.09
N GLY A 130 -2.04 0.72 16.29
CA GLY A 130 -1.11 -0.17 15.62
C GLY A 130 -1.76 -1.13 14.63
N PHE A 131 -2.69 -0.67 13.81
CA PHE A 131 -3.41 -1.51 12.82
C PHE A 131 -2.52 -2.05 11.70
N ARG A 132 -1.36 -1.42 11.46
CA ARG A 132 -0.47 -1.83 10.36
C ARG A 132 0.31 -3.08 10.73
N ASN A 133 0.19 -4.11 9.91
CA ASN A 133 0.98 -5.34 10.03
C ASN A 133 2.37 -5.24 9.37
N LYS A 134 2.75 -4.07 8.85
CA LYS A 134 4.04 -3.85 8.20
C LYS A 134 4.57 -2.45 8.47
N ALA A 135 5.84 -2.36 8.83
CA ALA A 135 6.60 -1.10 8.86
C ALA A 135 7.85 -1.20 7.99
N VAL A 136 8.20 -0.09 7.35
CA VAL A 136 9.46 0.13 6.63
C VAL A 136 10.07 1.39 7.21
N LEU A 137 11.25 1.28 7.80
CA LEU A 137 11.93 2.41 8.42
C LEU A 137 13.36 2.54 7.87
N TYR A 138 13.79 3.76 7.72
CA TYR A 138 15.05 4.15 7.11
C TYR A 138 16.02 4.66 8.17
N PRO A 139 17.33 4.38 8.03
CA PRO A 139 18.32 4.77 9.00
C PRO A 139 18.60 6.27 8.95
N GLY A 140 18.77 6.87 10.10
CA GLY A 140 19.33 8.18 10.31
C GLY A 140 20.37 8.15 11.43
N VAL A 141 21.19 9.19 11.52
CA VAL A 141 22.15 9.40 12.61
C VAL A 141 21.96 10.81 13.14
N ASP A 142 21.85 10.92 14.45
CA ASP A 142 21.72 12.21 15.11
C ASP A 142 23.10 12.93 15.24
N PRO A 143 23.14 14.21 15.66
CA PRO A 143 24.39 14.95 15.82
C PRO A 143 25.39 14.31 16.81
N GLU A 144 24.92 13.49 17.73
CA GLU A 144 25.74 12.74 18.70
C GLU A 144 26.26 11.40 18.15
N GLY A 145 25.94 11.08 16.88
CA GLY A 145 26.37 9.84 16.22
C GLY A 145 25.51 8.62 16.57
N ARG A 146 24.35 8.81 17.21
CA ARG A 146 23.45 7.71 17.54
C ARG A 146 22.50 7.42 16.37
N TRP A 147 22.37 6.15 16.04
CA TRP A 147 21.44 5.71 15.01
C TRP A 147 20.00 5.78 15.49
N TYR A 148 19.10 6.04 14.53
CA TYR A 148 17.67 5.86 14.68
C TYR A 148 17.08 5.32 13.37
N PHE A 149 15.89 4.74 13.45
CA PHE A 149 15.13 4.32 12.28
C PHE A 149 13.80 5.06 12.23
N ALA A 150 13.49 5.65 11.08
CA ALA A 150 12.33 6.53 10.96
C ALA A 150 11.72 6.48 9.55
N MET A 151 10.51 7.01 9.40
CA MET A 151 9.89 7.25 8.09
C MET A 151 10.48 8.49 7.44
N TYR A 152 10.49 8.52 6.12
CA TYR A 152 10.94 9.69 5.38
C TYR A 152 9.96 10.87 5.49
N ALA A 153 10.52 12.08 5.47
CA ALA A 153 9.76 13.29 5.25
C ALA A 153 9.16 13.31 3.85
N GLN A 154 8.04 13.98 3.70
CA GLN A 154 7.31 14.06 2.45
C GLN A 154 8.21 14.56 1.31
N GLY A 155 8.26 13.81 0.21
CA GLY A 155 9.03 14.15 -0.98
C GLY A 155 10.55 14.17 -0.81
N SER A 156 11.08 13.54 0.23
CA SER A 156 12.53 13.52 0.51
C SER A 156 13.01 12.14 0.98
N HIS A 157 14.33 12.00 1.14
CA HIS A 157 14.99 10.86 1.79
C HIS A 157 15.51 11.24 3.19
N PHE A 158 14.93 12.26 3.82
CA PHE A 158 15.26 12.64 5.19
C PHE A 158 14.41 11.84 6.18
N PRO A 159 15.02 10.98 7.03
CA PRO A 159 14.26 10.25 8.05
C PRO A 159 13.88 11.21 9.19
N VAL A 160 12.59 11.28 9.51
CA VAL A 160 12.03 12.18 10.53
C VAL A 160 12.12 11.52 11.90
N PRO A 161 12.98 11.98 12.85
CA PRO A 161 13.20 11.30 14.10
C PRO A 161 11.93 11.03 14.91
N GLU A 162 10.98 11.95 14.92
CA GLU A 162 9.71 11.84 15.63
C GLU A 162 8.84 10.69 15.10
N SER A 163 9.15 10.13 13.94
CA SER A 163 8.42 8.98 13.35
C SER A 163 8.96 7.61 13.76
N CYS A 164 9.97 7.54 14.63
CA CYS A 164 10.46 6.28 15.21
C CYS A 164 9.35 5.49 15.91
N PHE A 165 8.39 6.18 16.48
CA PHE A 165 7.21 5.63 17.16
C PHE A 165 5.95 5.99 16.37
N CYS A 166 5.72 5.33 15.24
CA CYS A 166 4.50 5.53 14.48
C CYS A 166 3.30 4.90 15.21
N PRO A 167 2.26 5.68 15.57
CA PRO A 167 1.11 5.15 16.30
C PRO A 167 0.28 4.14 15.48
N GLN A 168 0.45 4.09 14.17
CA GLN A 168 -0.23 3.13 13.30
C GLN A 168 0.44 1.75 13.27
N THR A 169 1.63 1.60 13.88
CA THR A 169 2.35 0.31 13.94
C THR A 169 2.33 -0.27 15.35
N PRO A 170 2.32 -1.61 15.50
CA PRO A 170 2.44 -2.23 16.81
C PRO A 170 3.69 -1.78 17.56
N GLU A 171 3.59 -1.61 18.87
CA GLU A 171 4.67 -1.10 19.73
C GLU A 171 5.97 -1.92 19.63
N TRP A 172 5.87 -3.23 19.42
CA TRP A 172 7.04 -4.09 19.27
C TRP A 172 7.94 -3.70 18.10
N MET A 173 7.36 -3.12 17.02
CA MET A 173 8.14 -2.66 15.85
C MET A 173 9.04 -1.48 16.23
N ALA A 174 8.54 -0.53 17.01
CA ALA A 174 9.35 0.56 17.52
C ALA A 174 10.47 0.06 18.45
N LYS A 175 10.17 -0.88 19.37
CA LYS A 175 11.17 -1.48 20.27
C LYS A 175 12.26 -2.25 19.50
N ALA A 176 11.88 -3.02 18.48
CA ALA A 176 12.84 -3.74 17.64
C ALA A 176 13.73 -2.77 16.83
N ALA A 177 13.15 -1.69 16.31
CA ALA A 177 13.90 -0.64 15.61
C ALA A 177 14.90 0.07 16.54
N GLU A 178 14.49 0.38 17.77
CA GLU A 178 15.35 0.96 18.81
C GLU A 178 16.51 0.02 19.18
N THR A 179 16.23 -1.28 19.34
CA THR A 179 17.27 -2.28 19.62
C THR A 179 18.28 -2.37 18.48
N ALA A 180 17.82 -2.39 17.22
CA ALA A 180 18.68 -2.38 16.05
C ALA A 180 19.53 -1.10 15.98
N ALA A 181 18.93 0.06 16.19
CA ALA A 181 19.61 1.36 16.18
C ALA A 181 20.70 1.45 17.26
N ARG A 182 20.39 1.03 18.50
CA ARG A 182 21.36 1.02 19.61
C ARG A 182 22.55 0.11 19.31
N MET A 183 22.31 -1.06 18.73
CA MET A 183 23.41 -1.98 18.37
C MET A 183 24.25 -1.45 17.20
N LEU A 184 23.62 -0.79 16.20
CA LEU A 184 24.31 -0.13 15.10
C LEU A 184 25.18 1.04 15.57
N SER A 185 24.72 1.81 16.55
CA SER A 185 25.54 2.90 17.17
C SER A 185 26.85 2.40 17.81
N LEU A 186 26.94 1.12 18.10
CA LEU A 186 28.14 0.47 18.66
C LEU A 186 28.92 -0.37 17.62
N SER A 187 28.61 -0.21 16.33
CA SER A 187 29.23 -0.94 15.22
C SER A 187 29.96 0.01 14.28
N ASP A 188 30.80 -0.55 13.42
CA ASP A 188 31.50 0.19 12.35
C ASP A 188 30.65 0.30 11.07
N LEU A 189 29.40 -0.19 11.07
CA LEU A 189 28.50 -0.11 9.93
C LEU A 189 27.98 1.31 9.75
N SER A 190 27.73 1.70 8.50
CA SER A 190 27.27 3.03 8.10
C SER A 190 25.85 3.02 7.52
N PRO A 191 25.03 4.10 7.74
CA PRO A 191 23.74 4.24 7.08
C PRO A 191 23.92 4.47 5.59
N TRP A 192 23.04 3.88 4.79
CA TRP A 192 23.02 4.10 3.35
C TRP A 192 22.63 5.54 3.00
N ASN A 193 23.43 6.16 2.14
CA ASN A 193 23.15 7.48 1.56
C ASN A 193 22.79 7.34 0.08
N GLU A 194 21.53 7.61 -0.28
CA GLU A 194 21.05 7.49 -1.65
C GLU A 194 21.75 8.45 -2.62
N SER A 195 22.14 9.65 -2.17
CA SER A 195 22.78 10.65 -3.02
C SER A 195 24.23 10.28 -3.39
N HIS A 196 24.97 9.70 -2.44
CA HIS A 196 26.36 9.29 -2.63
C HIS A 196 26.48 7.81 -3.02
N ARG A 197 25.41 7.02 -2.83
CA ARG A 197 25.36 5.56 -3.05
C ARG A 197 26.41 4.81 -2.23
N GLU A 198 26.55 5.21 -0.98
CA GLU A 198 27.52 4.70 -0.02
C GLU A 198 26.81 4.30 1.27
N GLY A 199 27.41 3.34 1.98
CA GLY A 199 26.93 2.84 3.26
C GLY A 199 26.50 1.38 3.19
N ASP A 200 26.19 0.82 4.36
CA ASP A 200 25.90 -0.59 4.55
C ASP A 200 24.42 -0.86 4.71
N VAL A 201 23.74 -0.16 5.64
CA VAL A 201 22.38 -0.43 6.07
C VAL A 201 21.40 0.49 5.37
N ARG A 202 20.49 -0.08 4.58
CA ARG A 202 19.52 0.66 3.76
C ARG A 202 18.18 0.89 4.48
N THR A 203 17.64 -0.14 5.11
CA THR A 203 16.32 -0.06 5.75
C THR A 203 16.09 -1.26 6.67
N ILE A 204 15.09 -1.15 7.52
CA ILE A 204 14.50 -2.30 8.20
C ILE A 204 13.06 -2.48 7.76
N VAL A 205 12.67 -3.74 7.58
CA VAL A 205 11.28 -4.10 7.27
C VAL A 205 10.80 -5.06 8.35
N MET A 206 9.70 -4.71 8.97
CA MET A 206 9.07 -5.50 10.02
C MET A 206 7.67 -5.91 9.60
N ARG A 207 7.25 -7.10 9.98
CA ARG A 207 5.92 -7.65 9.69
C ARG A 207 5.35 -8.36 10.90
N ASP A 208 4.05 -8.19 11.10
CA ASP A 208 3.26 -8.85 12.13
C ASP A 208 2.29 -9.84 11.49
N GLY A 209 2.21 -11.05 12.06
CA GLY A 209 1.18 -12.01 11.71
C GLY A 209 -0.04 -11.79 12.57
N VAL A 210 -1.21 -11.87 11.97
CA VAL A 210 -2.51 -11.63 12.60
C VAL A 210 -3.20 -12.97 12.91
N ASP A 211 -3.97 -13.01 13.98
CA ASP A 211 -4.80 -14.16 14.41
C ASP A 211 -4.03 -15.46 14.67
N SER A 212 -2.83 -15.38 15.18
CA SER A 212 -2.08 -16.54 15.67
C SER A 212 -2.15 -16.62 17.20
N GLU A 213 -2.23 -17.85 17.74
CA GLU A 213 -2.17 -18.09 19.20
C GLU A 213 -0.87 -17.60 19.83
N LYS A 214 0.16 -17.41 19.02
CA LYS A 214 1.47 -16.90 19.43
C LYS A 214 1.88 -15.74 18.55
N PRO A 215 2.58 -14.73 19.09
CA PRO A 215 3.12 -13.64 18.29
C PRO A 215 3.94 -14.16 17.11
N GLN A 216 3.65 -13.65 15.92
CA GLN A 216 4.31 -13.97 14.66
C GLN A 216 4.99 -12.70 14.17
N ARG A 217 6.27 -12.50 14.50
CA ARG A 217 6.99 -11.25 14.28
C ARG A 217 8.22 -11.48 13.42
N LEU A 218 8.26 -10.82 12.27
CA LEU A 218 9.36 -10.90 11.32
C LEU A 218 10.12 -9.58 11.26
N PHE A 219 11.43 -9.66 11.40
CA PHE A 219 12.37 -8.55 11.25
C PHE A 219 13.31 -8.82 10.08
N THR A 220 13.50 -7.85 9.20
CA THR A 220 14.44 -7.91 8.08
C THR A 220 15.38 -6.73 8.15
N LEU A 221 16.67 -6.97 8.21
CA LEU A 221 17.71 -5.96 7.97
C LEU A 221 18.03 -5.96 6.47
N CYS A 222 17.83 -4.83 5.80
CA CYS A 222 18.21 -4.65 4.41
C CYS A 222 19.54 -3.92 4.32
N VAL A 223 20.49 -4.51 3.61
CA VAL A 223 21.85 -3.99 3.47
C VAL A 223 22.25 -3.88 2.00
N HIS A 224 23.23 -3.03 1.70
CA HIS A 224 23.77 -2.90 0.35
C HIS A 224 24.47 -4.18 -0.09
N GLY A 225 25.32 -4.74 0.76
CA GLY A 225 26.11 -5.94 0.48
C GLY A 225 26.34 -6.81 1.71
N GLU A 226 26.73 -8.05 1.47
CA GLU A 226 27.05 -9.00 2.52
C GLU A 226 28.55 -9.02 2.76
N THR A 227 29.01 -8.38 3.86
CA THR A 227 30.37 -8.40 4.33
C THR A 227 30.52 -9.28 5.58
N PRO A 228 31.73 -9.69 5.97
CA PRO A 228 31.97 -10.39 7.25
C PRO A 228 31.41 -9.61 8.45
N GLU A 229 31.57 -8.28 8.46
CA GLU A 229 31.10 -7.38 9.51
C GLU A 229 29.58 -7.41 9.60
N VAL A 230 28.90 -7.31 8.45
CA VAL A 230 27.42 -7.40 8.35
C VAL A 230 26.94 -8.77 8.86
N ARG A 231 27.59 -9.87 8.48
CA ARG A 231 27.23 -11.21 8.94
C ARG A 231 27.36 -11.36 10.46
N ILE A 232 28.48 -10.89 11.02
CA ILE A 232 28.70 -10.91 12.47
C ILE A 232 27.65 -10.05 13.17
N PHE A 233 27.40 -8.85 12.66
CA PHE A 233 26.43 -7.92 13.24
C PHE A 233 25.02 -8.52 13.24
N VAL A 234 24.52 -8.99 12.08
CA VAL A 234 23.16 -9.52 11.98
C VAL A 234 22.94 -10.76 12.84
N GLY A 235 23.97 -11.62 13.01
CA GLY A 235 23.91 -12.76 13.92
C GLY A 235 23.72 -12.34 15.38
N LYS A 236 24.44 -11.30 15.83
CA LYS A 236 24.28 -10.74 17.19
C LYS A 236 22.92 -10.06 17.35
N LEU A 237 22.50 -9.29 16.35
CA LEU A 237 21.20 -8.62 16.34
C LEU A 237 20.06 -9.64 16.39
N ALA A 238 20.12 -10.70 15.58
CA ALA A 238 19.12 -11.75 15.54
C ALA A 238 18.96 -12.42 16.92
N LYS A 239 20.06 -12.76 17.60
CA LYS A 239 20.01 -13.31 18.95
C LYS A 239 19.25 -12.37 19.90
N LYS A 240 19.59 -11.07 19.87
CA LYS A 240 18.97 -10.07 20.75
C LYS A 240 17.46 -9.90 20.45
N LEU A 241 17.10 -9.81 19.18
CA LEU A 241 15.70 -9.69 18.75
C LEU A 241 14.86 -10.93 19.11
N MET A 242 15.45 -12.13 18.99
CA MET A 242 14.77 -13.36 19.42
C MET A 242 14.49 -13.38 20.93
N GLU A 243 15.40 -12.87 21.76
CA GLU A 243 15.17 -12.67 23.20
C GLU A 243 14.03 -11.69 23.50
N GLU A 244 13.77 -10.74 22.58
CA GLU A 244 12.69 -9.74 22.65
C GLU A 244 11.37 -10.21 22.00
N GLY A 245 11.29 -11.48 21.57
CA GLY A 245 10.07 -12.09 21.06
C GLY A 245 9.86 -11.93 19.54
N ILE A 246 10.89 -11.57 18.78
CA ILE A 246 10.87 -11.71 17.33
C ILE A 246 10.98 -13.19 16.98
N THR A 247 10.14 -13.67 16.06
CA THR A 247 10.06 -15.12 15.75
C THR A 247 10.83 -15.48 14.48
N SER A 248 11.14 -14.51 13.63
CA SER A 248 11.82 -14.72 12.35
C SER A 248 12.71 -13.54 12.01
N VAL A 249 13.98 -13.78 11.67
CA VAL A 249 14.96 -12.74 11.31
C VAL A 249 15.59 -13.06 9.96
N PHE A 250 15.60 -12.05 9.08
CA PHE A 250 16.19 -12.12 7.75
C PHE A 250 17.23 -11.02 7.52
N LEU A 251 18.20 -11.31 6.67
CA LEU A 251 19.09 -10.37 6.02
C LEU A 251 18.68 -10.26 4.54
N ASN A 252 18.34 -9.05 4.07
CA ASN A 252 18.01 -8.82 2.66
C ASN A 252 19.16 -8.08 1.98
N LEU A 253 19.58 -8.57 0.82
CA LEU A 253 20.68 -8.00 0.04
C LEU A 253 20.11 -7.13 -1.08
N HIS A 254 20.41 -5.83 -1.04
CA HIS A 254 19.94 -4.85 -2.00
C HIS A 254 21.10 -4.03 -2.60
N PRO A 255 21.90 -4.63 -3.51
CA PRO A 255 23.08 -3.98 -4.09
C PRO A 255 22.76 -2.92 -5.15
N THR A 256 21.53 -2.90 -5.68
CA THR A 256 21.15 -2.00 -6.76
C THR A 256 20.64 -0.65 -6.24
N PRO A 257 21.01 0.48 -6.87
CA PRO A 257 20.40 1.77 -6.55
C PRO A 257 18.91 1.78 -6.91
N GLY A 258 18.15 2.64 -6.26
CA GLY A 258 16.73 2.88 -6.57
C GLY A 258 15.83 2.79 -5.35
N ASN A 259 14.53 3.06 -5.58
CA ASN A 259 13.52 3.21 -4.53
C ASN A 259 12.88 1.88 -4.08
N ALA A 260 13.36 0.74 -4.57
CA ALA A 260 12.90 -0.55 -4.09
C ALA A 260 13.27 -0.71 -2.60
N VAL A 261 12.32 -1.16 -1.79
CA VAL A 261 12.54 -1.33 -0.33
C VAL A 261 13.43 -2.54 -0.05
N LEU A 262 13.24 -3.61 -0.83
CA LEU A 262 13.97 -4.87 -0.68
C LEU A 262 14.68 -5.24 -1.98
N GLY A 263 15.85 -5.82 -1.85
CA GLY A 263 16.53 -6.51 -2.94
C GLY A 263 15.91 -7.90 -3.20
N ARG A 264 16.42 -8.58 -4.21
CA ARG A 264 15.86 -9.87 -4.69
C ARG A 264 16.15 -11.06 -3.78
N HIS A 265 17.14 -10.97 -2.89
CA HIS A 265 17.61 -12.09 -2.09
C HIS A 265 17.46 -11.80 -0.60
N SER A 266 16.65 -12.61 0.06
CA SER A 266 16.51 -12.62 1.53
C SER A 266 17.09 -13.91 2.09
N LEU A 267 18.07 -13.78 2.97
CA LEU A 267 18.74 -14.88 3.67
C LEU A 267 18.09 -15.05 5.05
N HIS A 268 17.64 -16.25 5.37
CA HIS A 268 17.14 -16.56 6.71
C HIS A 268 18.32 -16.61 7.69
N VAL A 269 18.22 -15.87 8.79
CA VAL A 269 19.27 -15.75 9.80
C VAL A 269 18.96 -16.55 11.07
N ALA A 270 17.73 -16.41 11.59
CA ALA A 270 17.33 -17.08 12.82
C ALA A 270 15.79 -17.21 12.93
N GLY A 271 15.36 -18.15 13.75
CA GLY A 271 13.95 -18.39 14.05
C GLY A 271 13.25 -19.23 12.98
N THR A 272 11.97 -18.95 12.71
CA THR A 272 11.17 -19.61 11.67
C THR A 272 11.49 -19.07 10.29
N ASP A 273 11.34 -19.88 9.24
CA ASP A 273 11.51 -19.44 7.84
C ASP A 273 10.30 -18.64 7.34
N GLY A 274 10.05 -17.51 7.98
CA GLY A 274 8.89 -16.64 7.80
C GLY A 274 7.90 -16.73 8.95
N ILE A 275 6.79 -16.04 8.80
CA ILE A 275 5.66 -16.02 9.75
C ILE A 275 4.38 -16.45 9.06
N GLU A 276 3.33 -16.69 9.83
CA GLU A 276 1.98 -16.95 9.33
C GLU A 276 1.03 -15.81 9.66
N THR A 277 0.06 -15.58 8.79
CA THR A 277 -1.08 -14.69 9.02
C THR A 277 -2.36 -15.36 8.57
N THR A 278 -3.48 -14.98 9.17
CA THR A 278 -4.81 -15.46 8.77
C THR A 278 -5.58 -14.36 8.07
N ILE A 279 -6.25 -14.68 6.96
CA ILE A 279 -7.14 -13.79 6.23
C ILE A 279 -8.37 -14.60 5.82
N GLY A 280 -9.57 -14.17 6.23
CA GLY A 280 -10.81 -14.86 5.93
C GLY A 280 -10.83 -16.32 6.43
N GLY A 281 -10.12 -16.64 7.50
CA GLY A 281 -10.00 -17.98 8.07
C GLY A 281 -9.02 -18.90 7.34
N LEU A 282 -8.27 -18.40 6.34
CA LEU A 282 -7.20 -19.14 5.66
C LEU A 282 -5.83 -18.67 6.13
N ARG A 283 -4.87 -19.61 6.23
CA ARG A 283 -3.50 -19.36 6.67
C ARG A 283 -2.57 -19.09 5.50
N PHE A 284 -1.80 -18.02 5.59
CA PHE A 284 -0.84 -17.58 4.58
C PHE A 284 0.56 -17.48 5.16
N ALA A 285 1.55 -18.02 4.44
CA ALA A 285 2.95 -17.85 4.79
C ALA A 285 3.47 -16.50 4.31
N VAL A 286 4.16 -15.80 5.19
CA VAL A 286 4.69 -14.45 4.95
C VAL A 286 6.21 -14.45 5.13
N ARG A 287 6.92 -14.01 4.09
CA ARG A 287 8.37 -13.74 4.10
C ARG A 287 8.61 -12.25 3.85
N PRO A 288 9.83 -11.75 3.92
CA PRO A 288 10.12 -10.32 3.70
C PRO A 288 9.49 -9.75 2.43
N GLU A 289 9.62 -10.46 1.31
CA GLU A 289 9.18 -10.07 -0.03
C GLU A 289 7.70 -10.33 -0.32
N THR A 290 6.98 -11.04 0.54
CA THR A 290 5.55 -11.35 0.32
C THR A 290 4.72 -10.07 0.31
N PHE A 291 3.96 -9.83 -0.75
CA PHE A 291 2.98 -8.75 -0.74
C PHE A 291 1.71 -9.22 -0.01
N LEU A 292 1.28 -8.44 0.95
CA LEU A 292 -0.03 -8.50 1.61
C LEU A 292 -0.43 -7.07 2.00
N GLN A 293 -1.71 -6.81 1.99
CA GLN A 293 -2.27 -5.53 2.44
C GLN A 293 -1.87 -5.23 3.89
N VAL A 294 -1.60 -3.96 4.18
CA VAL A 294 -0.99 -3.56 5.47
C VAL A 294 -1.99 -3.33 6.60
N ASN A 295 -3.28 -3.29 6.29
CA ASN A 295 -4.37 -3.13 7.25
C ASN A 295 -5.26 -4.39 7.24
N PRO A 296 -4.98 -5.39 8.09
CA PRO A 296 -5.68 -6.69 8.04
C PRO A 296 -7.19 -6.58 8.18
N GLY A 297 -7.68 -5.81 9.13
CA GLY A 297 -9.11 -5.68 9.38
C GLY A 297 -9.88 -5.08 8.19
N GLN A 298 -9.29 -4.06 7.54
CA GLN A 298 -9.89 -3.50 6.33
C GLN A 298 -9.73 -4.41 5.11
N THR A 299 -8.63 -5.14 5.03
CA THR A 299 -8.41 -6.14 3.97
C THR A 299 -9.50 -7.21 3.98
N GLU A 300 -9.85 -7.73 5.16
CA GLU A 300 -10.92 -8.72 5.28
C GLU A 300 -12.27 -8.17 4.84
N ARG A 301 -12.60 -6.92 5.20
CA ARG A 301 -13.84 -6.25 4.75
C ARG A 301 -13.86 -6.03 3.24
N LEU A 302 -12.74 -5.55 2.67
CA LEU A 302 -12.59 -5.33 1.24
C LEU A 302 -12.76 -6.65 0.46
N TYR A 303 -12.09 -7.70 0.90
CA TYR A 303 -12.15 -9.01 0.25
C TYR A 303 -13.52 -9.67 0.41
N ALA A 304 -14.15 -9.55 1.59
CA ALA A 304 -15.51 -10.03 1.80
C ALA A 304 -16.50 -9.32 0.87
N MET A 305 -16.40 -8.01 0.72
CA MET A 305 -17.23 -7.24 -0.22
C MET A 305 -17.01 -7.67 -1.67
N ALA A 306 -15.75 -7.80 -2.10
CA ALA A 306 -15.43 -8.21 -3.47
C ALA A 306 -15.97 -9.61 -3.77
N LEU A 307 -15.85 -10.56 -2.84
CA LEU A 307 -16.38 -11.91 -2.96
C LEU A 307 -17.92 -11.95 -2.94
N GLU A 308 -18.55 -11.14 -2.09
CA GLU A 308 -20.02 -11.00 -2.06
C GLU A 308 -20.54 -10.45 -3.39
N TRP A 309 -19.83 -9.48 -3.98
CA TRP A 309 -20.30 -8.85 -5.22
C TRP A 309 -20.05 -9.72 -6.46
N VAL A 310 -18.91 -10.42 -6.52
CA VAL A 310 -18.65 -11.36 -7.60
C VAL A 310 -19.50 -12.62 -7.47
N ALA A 311 -19.90 -13.00 -6.24
CA ALA A 311 -20.81 -14.09 -5.88
C ALA A 311 -20.66 -15.34 -6.77
N PRO A 312 -19.50 -16.04 -6.76
CA PRO A 312 -19.28 -17.16 -7.65
C PRO A 312 -20.18 -18.35 -7.26
N GLU A 313 -20.78 -19.00 -8.25
CA GLU A 313 -21.64 -20.18 -8.04
C GLU A 313 -20.84 -21.47 -7.98
N LYS A 314 -21.43 -22.52 -7.40
CA LYS A 314 -20.73 -23.77 -7.11
C LYS A 314 -20.22 -24.53 -8.35
N ASP A 315 -20.81 -24.32 -9.51
CA ASP A 315 -20.45 -24.94 -10.78
C ASP A 315 -19.64 -24.01 -11.68
N GLU A 316 -19.37 -22.78 -11.27
CA GLU A 316 -18.65 -21.79 -12.04
C GLU A 316 -17.12 -21.91 -11.91
N VAL A 317 -16.45 -21.42 -12.94
CA VAL A 317 -15.02 -21.11 -12.91
C VAL A 317 -14.85 -19.61 -12.68
N LEU A 318 -14.05 -19.26 -11.68
CA LEU A 318 -13.68 -17.87 -11.37
C LEU A 318 -12.23 -17.61 -11.77
N LEU A 319 -11.99 -16.48 -12.45
CA LEU A 319 -10.65 -15.93 -12.67
C LEU A 319 -10.29 -14.92 -11.57
N ASP A 320 -9.07 -15.01 -11.05
CA ASP A 320 -8.46 -14.00 -10.18
C ASP A 320 -7.19 -13.50 -10.87
N LEU A 321 -7.28 -12.30 -11.43
CA LEU A 321 -6.19 -11.69 -12.21
C LEU A 321 -5.42 -10.73 -11.31
N TYR A 322 -4.07 -10.84 -11.36
CA TYR A 322 -3.14 -10.19 -10.45
C TYR A 322 -3.22 -10.76 -9.03
N CYS A 323 -3.36 -12.08 -8.93
CA CYS A 323 -3.73 -12.81 -7.72
C CYS A 323 -2.67 -12.79 -6.59
N GLY A 324 -1.45 -12.34 -6.86
CA GLY A 324 -0.37 -12.34 -5.89
C GLY A 324 -0.11 -13.72 -5.28
N VAL A 325 -0.16 -13.81 -3.96
CA VAL A 325 0.02 -15.07 -3.20
C VAL A 325 -1.28 -15.89 -3.09
N GLY A 326 -2.28 -15.58 -3.91
CA GLY A 326 -3.52 -16.34 -4.06
C GLY A 326 -4.59 -16.05 -3.02
N THR A 327 -4.56 -14.90 -2.35
CA THR A 327 -5.48 -14.62 -1.24
C THR A 327 -6.94 -14.67 -1.69
N MET A 328 -7.31 -13.89 -2.72
CA MET A 328 -8.67 -13.85 -3.26
C MET A 328 -9.03 -15.15 -3.97
N THR A 329 -8.08 -15.73 -4.73
CA THR A 329 -8.26 -17.02 -5.40
C THR A 329 -8.67 -18.12 -4.42
N LEU A 330 -7.95 -18.23 -3.28
CA LEU A 330 -8.21 -19.28 -2.29
C LEU A 330 -9.50 -19.04 -1.51
N LEU A 331 -9.86 -17.79 -1.23
CA LEU A 331 -11.13 -17.46 -0.61
C LEU A 331 -12.30 -17.80 -1.57
N ALA A 332 -12.19 -17.45 -2.84
CA ALA A 332 -13.21 -17.76 -3.86
C ALA A 332 -13.34 -19.28 -4.13
N ALA A 333 -12.23 -20.02 -4.08
CA ALA A 333 -12.23 -21.47 -4.27
C ALA A 333 -13.14 -22.25 -3.27
N ARG A 334 -13.50 -21.63 -2.15
CA ARG A 334 -14.42 -22.22 -1.17
C ARG A 334 -15.88 -22.26 -1.65
N THR A 335 -16.22 -21.49 -2.68
CA THR A 335 -17.60 -21.30 -3.13
C THR A 335 -17.82 -21.64 -4.61
N CYS A 336 -16.79 -21.79 -5.43
CA CYS A 336 -16.87 -22.09 -6.85
C CYS A 336 -16.32 -23.48 -7.20
N ALA A 337 -16.61 -23.97 -8.41
CA ALA A 337 -16.08 -25.24 -8.90
C ALA A 337 -14.56 -25.20 -9.05
N LYS A 338 -14.04 -24.09 -9.57
CA LYS A 338 -12.60 -23.90 -9.81
C LYS A 338 -12.24 -22.43 -9.76
N ALA A 339 -11.19 -22.09 -9.02
CA ALA A 339 -10.59 -20.76 -9.03
C ALA A 339 -9.25 -20.80 -9.80
N VAL A 340 -9.03 -19.85 -10.69
CA VAL A 340 -7.82 -19.75 -11.51
C VAL A 340 -7.15 -18.42 -11.27
N GLY A 341 -6.00 -18.44 -10.59
CA GLY A 341 -5.18 -17.26 -10.29
C GLY A 341 -4.09 -17.05 -11.33
N VAL A 342 -3.90 -15.81 -11.76
CA VAL A 342 -2.82 -15.38 -12.67
C VAL A 342 -2.06 -14.23 -12.06
N ASP A 343 -0.74 -14.33 -12.01
CA ASP A 343 0.16 -13.25 -11.60
C ASP A 343 1.50 -13.33 -12.33
N ILE A 344 2.06 -12.17 -12.67
CA ILE A 344 3.33 -12.07 -13.36
C ILE A 344 4.53 -12.52 -12.51
N VAL A 345 4.40 -12.45 -11.18
CA VAL A 345 5.48 -12.76 -10.25
C VAL A 345 5.50 -14.26 -9.94
N ALA A 346 6.38 -15.00 -10.60
CA ALA A 346 6.48 -16.46 -10.42
C ALA A 346 6.67 -16.89 -8.96
N ALA A 347 7.43 -16.13 -8.17
CA ALA A 347 7.61 -16.40 -6.74
C ALA A 347 6.31 -16.26 -5.94
N SER A 348 5.44 -15.33 -6.31
CA SER A 348 4.09 -15.19 -5.72
C SER A 348 3.23 -16.40 -6.04
N ILE A 349 3.27 -16.87 -7.27
CA ILE A 349 2.53 -18.08 -7.72
C ILE A 349 2.99 -19.34 -6.97
N GLU A 350 4.29 -19.53 -6.79
CA GLU A 350 4.78 -20.66 -5.98
C GLU A 350 4.29 -20.57 -4.52
N ARG A 351 4.21 -19.37 -3.96
CA ARG A 351 3.59 -19.14 -2.64
C ARG A 351 2.10 -19.44 -2.63
N ALA A 352 1.38 -19.03 -3.67
CA ALA A 352 -0.05 -19.31 -3.82
C ALA A 352 -0.33 -20.82 -3.81
N LYS A 353 0.45 -21.61 -4.54
CA LYS A 353 0.38 -23.08 -4.53
C LYS A 353 0.65 -23.68 -3.14
N LEU A 354 1.66 -23.16 -2.44
CA LEU A 354 1.96 -23.59 -1.07
C LEU A 354 0.83 -23.22 -0.09
N ASN A 355 0.23 -22.03 -0.24
CA ASN A 355 -0.91 -21.59 0.55
C ASN A 355 -2.16 -22.45 0.27
N ALA A 356 -2.42 -22.83 -0.98
CA ALA A 356 -3.47 -23.77 -1.34
C ALA A 356 -3.30 -25.11 -0.59
N LYS A 357 -2.11 -25.69 -0.69
CA LYS A 357 -1.77 -26.94 0.01
C LYS A 357 -1.92 -26.82 1.53
N ARG A 358 -1.45 -25.70 2.12
CA ARG A 358 -1.55 -25.42 3.57
C ARG A 358 -2.99 -25.39 4.06
N ASN A 359 -3.92 -24.93 3.23
CA ASN A 359 -5.34 -24.82 3.56
C ASN A 359 -6.19 -25.97 3.03
N GLY A 360 -5.60 -27.00 2.41
CA GLY A 360 -6.35 -28.14 1.87
C GLY A 360 -7.26 -27.76 0.70
N ILE A 361 -6.93 -26.72 -0.06
CA ILE A 361 -7.72 -26.26 -1.21
C ILE A 361 -7.13 -26.89 -2.48
N GLU A 362 -7.91 -27.75 -3.14
CA GLU A 362 -7.48 -28.54 -4.30
C GLU A 362 -8.02 -28.00 -5.65
N ASN A 363 -9.08 -27.18 -5.61
CA ASN A 363 -9.74 -26.62 -6.79
C ASN A 363 -9.21 -25.23 -7.18
N ALA A 364 -8.10 -24.76 -6.60
CA ALA A 364 -7.38 -23.55 -7.01
C ALA A 364 -6.17 -23.90 -7.89
N VAL A 365 -6.04 -23.23 -9.03
CA VAL A 365 -4.93 -23.42 -9.99
C VAL A 365 -4.27 -22.09 -10.26
N PHE A 366 -2.94 -22.08 -10.35
CA PHE A 366 -2.15 -20.84 -10.46
C PHE A 366 -1.21 -20.86 -11.66
N HIS A 367 -1.18 -19.76 -12.40
CA HIS A 367 -0.36 -19.55 -13.60
C HIS A 367 0.55 -18.33 -13.43
N ALA A 368 1.83 -18.50 -13.73
CA ALA A 368 2.83 -17.44 -13.69
C ALA A 368 3.02 -16.84 -15.08
N GLY A 369 2.66 -15.60 -15.27
CA GLY A 369 2.80 -14.86 -16.52
C GLY A 369 2.01 -13.57 -16.52
N ALA A 370 2.25 -12.74 -17.52
CA ALA A 370 1.45 -11.55 -17.73
C ALA A 370 0.02 -11.94 -18.11
N VAL A 371 -0.96 -11.17 -17.63
CA VAL A 371 -2.40 -11.47 -17.86
C VAL A 371 -2.71 -11.54 -19.36
N GLU A 372 -2.17 -10.62 -20.14
CA GLU A 372 -2.33 -10.53 -21.59
C GLU A 372 -1.76 -11.74 -22.35
N ASP A 373 -0.78 -12.44 -21.79
CA ASP A 373 -0.18 -13.64 -22.37
C ASP A 373 -0.89 -14.92 -21.88
N GLU A 374 -1.30 -14.96 -20.61
CA GLU A 374 -1.90 -16.15 -20.00
C GLU A 374 -3.39 -16.32 -20.35
N LEU A 375 -4.17 -15.24 -20.49
CA LEU A 375 -5.59 -15.35 -20.86
C LEU A 375 -5.83 -16.13 -22.15
N PRO A 376 -5.13 -15.85 -23.27
CA PRO A 376 -5.29 -16.64 -24.51
C PRO A 376 -4.97 -18.12 -24.31
N ARG A 377 -3.94 -18.45 -23.51
CA ARG A 377 -3.54 -19.83 -23.21
C ARG A 377 -4.61 -20.58 -22.41
N LEU A 378 -5.17 -19.91 -21.39
CA LEU A 378 -6.24 -20.45 -20.56
C LEU A 378 -7.50 -20.75 -21.40
N ILE A 379 -7.88 -19.82 -22.28
CA ILE A 379 -9.00 -19.98 -23.20
C ILE A 379 -8.75 -21.17 -24.14
N ALA A 380 -7.56 -21.27 -24.72
CA ALA A 380 -7.18 -22.38 -25.60
C ALA A 380 -7.19 -23.73 -24.88
N SER A 381 -6.88 -23.76 -23.58
CA SER A 381 -6.95 -24.97 -22.74
C SER A 381 -8.39 -25.37 -22.35
N GLY A 382 -9.40 -24.61 -22.76
CA GLY A 382 -10.81 -24.92 -22.48
C GLY A 382 -11.36 -24.27 -21.20
N ILE A 383 -10.62 -23.39 -20.54
CA ILE A 383 -11.14 -22.62 -19.40
C ILE A 383 -12.24 -21.67 -19.87
N ARG A 384 -13.40 -21.71 -19.20
CA ARG A 384 -14.59 -20.89 -19.51
C ARG A 384 -15.05 -20.23 -18.21
N PRO A 385 -14.51 -19.05 -17.85
CA PRO A 385 -14.87 -18.38 -16.63
C PRO A 385 -16.23 -17.69 -16.77
N ALA A 386 -17.05 -17.77 -15.74
CA ALA A 386 -18.31 -17.04 -15.63
C ALA A 386 -18.15 -15.74 -14.85
N ALA A 387 -17.16 -15.69 -13.96
CA ALA A 387 -16.88 -14.55 -13.08
C ALA A 387 -15.39 -14.25 -13.00
N ALA A 388 -15.03 -12.99 -12.69
CA ALA A 388 -13.64 -12.60 -12.47
C ALA A 388 -13.47 -11.61 -11.32
N ILE A 389 -12.26 -11.60 -10.74
CA ILE A 389 -11.76 -10.58 -9.82
C ILE A 389 -10.52 -9.97 -10.45
N LEU A 390 -10.41 -8.65 -10.41
CA LEU A 390 -9.28 -7.88 -10.92
C LEU A 390 -8.73 -7.03 -9.78
N ASP A 391 -7.45 -7.22 -9.40
CA ASP A 391 -6.76 -6.40 -8.40
C ASP A 391 -5.38 -5.95 -8.95
N PRO A 392 -5.35 -5.13 -10.02
CA PRO A 392 -4.10 -4.74 -10.66
C PRO A 392 -3.28 -3.80 -9.79
N ALA A 393 -1.98 -3.73 -10.09
CA ALA A 393 -1.07 -2.75 -9.51
C ALA A 393 -1.51 -1.30 -9.80
N PHE A 394 -0.90 -0.33 -9.14
CA PHE A 394 -1.22 1.12 -9.19
C PHE A 394 -1.38 1.70 -10.62
N LYS A 395 -0.75 1.11 -11.64
CA LYS A 395 -0.87 1.53 -13.05
C LYS A 395 -2.20 1.13 -13.71
N GLY A 396 -2.99 0.27 -13.08
CA GLY A 396 -4.21 -0.30 -13.66
C GLY A 396 -3.94 -1.39 -14.68
N LEU A 397 -4.90 -1.66 -15.55
CA LEU A 397 -4.84 -2.69 -16.57
C LEU A 397 -3.98 -2.26 -17.77
N GLU A 398 -3.38 -3.26 -18.45
CA GLU A 398 -2.84 -3.07 -19.78
C GLU A 398 -3.97 -2.87 -20.79
N GLU A 399 -3.69 -2.13 -21.86
CA GLU A 399 -4.70 -1.62 -22.80
C GLU A 399 -5.57 -2.70 -23.44
N THR A 400 -5.01 -3.88 -23.65
CA THR A 400 -5.66 -5.01 -24.32
C THR A 400 -6.55 -5.84 -23.40
N VAL A 401 -6.34 -5.79 -22.08
CA VAL A 401 -7.02 -6.66 -21.10
C VAL A 401 -8.54 -6.48 -21.08
N PRO A 402 -9.11 -5.25 -21.12
CA PRO A 402 -10.56 -5.08 -21.15
C PRO A 402 -11.23 -5.78 -22.34
N ALA A 403 -10.65 -5.67 -23.53
CA ALA A 403 -11.19 -6.35 -24.73
C ALA A 403 -11.07 -7.87 -24.62
N MET A 404 -9.97 -8.38 -24.10
CA MET A 404 -9.78 -9.82 -23.87
C MET A 404 -10.81 -10.38 -22.89
N LEU A 405 -11.08 -9.67 -21.79
CA LEU A 405 -12.09 -10.09 -20.81
C LEU A 405 -13.50 -10.05 -21.38
N THR A 406 -13.82 -9.04 -22.18
CA THR A 406 -15.13 -8.93 -22.85
C THR A 406 -15.37 -10.06 -23.87
N ALA A 407 -14.32 -10.63 -24.44
CA ALA A 407 -14.42 -11.78 -25.35
C ALA A 407 -14.66 -13.12 -24.61
N LEU A 408 -14.56 -13.15 -23.28
CA LEU A 408 -14.85 -14.33 -22.45
C LEU A 408 -16.35 -14.43 -22.15
N PRO A 409 -16.85 -15.63 -21.78
CA PRO A 409 -18.24 -15.80 -21.36
C PRO A 409 -18.49 -15.28 -19.94
N LEU A 410 -17.80 -14.20 -19.55
CA LEU A 410 -17.99 -13.55 -18.26
C LEU A 410 -19.37 -12.90 -18.20
N THR A 411 -20.10 -13.14 -17.13
CA THR A 411 -21.36 -12.48 -16.83
C THR A 411 -21.16 -11.29 -15.88
N ARG A 412 -20.09 -11.32 -15.07
CA ARG A 412 -19.76 -10.32 -14.08
C ARG A 412 -18.28 -10.36 -13.70
N PHE A 413 -17.79 -9.24 -13.20
CA PHE A 413 -16.48 -9.19 -12.54
C PHE A 413 -16.48 -8.10 -11.48
N VAL A 414 -15.56 -8.21 -10.54
CA VAL A 414 -15.26 -7.18 -9.55
C VAL A 414 -13.87 -6.63 -9.82
N TYR A 415 -13.77 -5.30 -9.83
CA TYR A 415 -12.51 -4.57 -9.95
C TYR A 415 -12.15 -3.95 -8.59
N VAL A 416 -11.05 -4.34 -8.01
CA VAL A 416 -10.42 -3.71 -6.85
C VAL A 416 -9.29 -2.82 -7.34
N SER A 417 -9.21 -1.58 -6.88
CA SER A 417 -8.20 -0.63 -7.35
C SER A 417 -7.71 0.29 -6.25
N CYS A 418 -6.40 0.42 -6.12
CA CYS A 418 -5.75 1.37 -5.22
C CYS A 418 -5.55 2.78 -5.84
N ASN A 419 -6.02 3.01 -7.08
CA ASN A 419 -5.85 4.27 -7.78
C ASN A 419 -7.13 4.68 -8.53
N PRO A 420 -7.90 5.65 -8.02
CA PRO A 420 -9.15 6.09 -8.66
C PRO A 420 -8.99 6.53 -10.12
N LYS A 421 -7.85 7.11 -10.49
CA LYS A 421 -7.62 7.60 -11.86
C LYS A 421 -7.45 6.47 -12.86
N THR A 422 -6.65 5.45 -12.49
CA THR A 422 -6.50 4.28 -13.37
C THR A 422 -7.76 3.43 -13.40
N PHE A 423 -8.46 3.32 -12.27
CA PHE A 423 -9.79 2.71 -12.23
C PHE A 423 -10.77 3.40 -13.20
N ALA A 424 -10.89 4.74 -13.13
CA ALA A 424 -11.82 5.49 -14.00
C ALA A 424 -11.45 5.36 -15.49
N ARG A 425 -10.15 5.38 -15.83
CA ARG A 425 -9.65 5.12 -17.19
C ARG A 425 -10.05 3.73 -17.69
N ASP A 426 -9.87 2.71 -16.87
CA ASP A 426 -10.14 1.32 -17.25
C ASP A 426 -11.65 1.06 -17.29
N ALA A 427 -12.42 1.64 -16.36
CA ALA A 427 -13.88 1.59 -16.35
C ALA A 427 -14.47 2.21 -17.61
N ALA A 428 -13.95 3.36 -18.09
CA ALA A 428 -14.38 3.95 -19.35
C ALA A 428 -14.26 2.96 -20.52
N LYS A 429 -13.12 2.25 -20.60
CA LYS A 429 -12.90 1.22 -21.64
C LYS A 429 -13.90 0.06 -21.53
N PHE A 430 -14.17 -0.42 -20.32
CA PHE A 430 -15.18 -1.47 -20.13
C PHE A 430 -16.60 -1.00 -20.55
N ILE A 431 -16.96 0.25 -20.24
CA ILE A 431 -18.26 0.82 -20.65
C ILE A 431 -18.36 0.93 -22.18
N GLU A 432 -17.29 1.37 -22.87
CA GLU A 432 -17.21 1.38 -24.33
C GLU A 432 -17.41 -0.01 -24.93
N LEU A 433 -17.01 -1.07 -24.22
CA LEU A 433 -17.18 -2.48 -24.60
C LEU A 433 -18.52 -3.10 -24.19
N GLY A 434 -19.44 -2.29 -23.63
CA GLY A 434 -20.80 -2.70 -23.27
C GLY A 434 -21.00 -3.15 -21.82
N TRP A 435 -20.00 -3.01 -20.96
CA TRP A 435 -20.12 -3.25 -19.52
C TRP A 435 -20.76 -2.03 -18.81
N ARG A 436 -21.27 -2.26 -17.63
CA ARG A 436 -21.79 -1.20 -16.77
C ARG A 436 -21.31 -1.41 -15.33
N ILE A 437 -21.16 -0.33 -14.60
CA ILE A 437 -20.92 -0.38 -13.16
C ILE A 437 -22.26 -0.55 -12.45
N GLU A 438 -22.44 -1.63 -11.72
CA GLU A 438 -23.66 -1.88 -10.94
C GLU A 438 -23.54 -1.40 -9.51
N ARG A 439 -22.35 -1.52 -8.92
CA ARG A 439 -22.03 -1.11 -7.55
C ARG A 439 -20.68 -0.42 -7.53
N LEU A 440 -20.52 0.51 -6.61
CA LEU A 440 -19.28 1.26 -6.43
C LEU A 440 -19.12 1.58 -4.95
N ALA A 441 -17.97 1.22 -4.37
CA ALA A 441 -17.64 1.54 -2.98
C ALA A 441 -16.18 1.99 -2.85
N PRO A 442 -15.92 3.16 -2.28
CA PRO A 442 -14.59 3.50 -1.78
C PRO A 442 -14.32 2.78 -0.46
N ALA A 443 -13.06 2.40 -0.20
CA ALA A 443 -12.63 1.79 1.04
C ALA A 443 -11.35 2.43 1.58
N ASP A 444 -11.27 2.62 2.89
CA ASP A 444 -10.12 3.22 3.57
C ASP A 444 -9.19 2.15 4.16
N LEU A 445 -8.18 1.73 3.40
CA LEU A 445 -7.11 0.87 3.89
C LEU A 445 -5.99 1.66 4.60
N PHE A 446 -5.91 2.96 4.34
CA PHE A 446 -4.81 3.82 4.76
C PHE A 446 -5.32 5.07 5.50
N PRO A 447 -5.85 4.94 6.74
CA PRO A 447 -6.26 6.08 7.54
C PRO A 447 -5.14 7.14 7.63
N GLY A 448 -5.51 8.40 7.46
CA GLY A 448 -4.58 9.52 7.44
C GLY A 448 -3.85 9.77 6.12
N ALA A 449 -3.84 8.83 5.18
CA ALA A 449 -3.25 9.01 3.86
C ALA A 449 -4.32 9.33 2.79
N PRO A 450 -3.97 10.03 1.68
CA PRO A 450 -4.92 10.35 0.61
C PRO A 450 -5.21 9.18 -0.34
N HIS A 451 -4.79 7.97 0.03
CA HIS A 451 -5.08 6.76 -0.73
C HIS A 451 -6.50 6.27 -0.45
N VAL A 452 -7.20 5.86 -1.49
CA VAL A 452 -8.52 5.23 -1.41
C VAL A 452 -8.53 4.00 -2.30
N GLU A 453 -8.96 2.89 -1.73
CA GLU A 453 -9.29 1.70 -2.52
C GLU A 453 -10.69 1.86 -3.10
N THR A 454 -10.89 1.27 -4.26
CA THR A 454 -12.19 1.27 -4.94
C THR A 454 -12.58 -0.16 -5.23
N VAL A 455 -13.84 -0.52 -4.95
CA VAL A 455 -14.44 -1.79 -5.36
C VAL A 455 -15.61 -1.48 -6.26
N ALA A 456 -15.64 -2.07 -7.42
CA ALA A 456 -16.72 -1.87 -8.39
C ALA A 456 -17.06 -3.17 -9.10
#